data_eb430fbde7e1ea7df73bd94a68b0c998
#
_entry.id   eb430fbde7e1ea7df73bd94a68b0c998
#
_cell.length_a   1.000
_cell.length_b   1.000
_cell.length_c   1.000
_cell.angle_alpha   90.00
_cell.angle_beta   90.00
_cell.angle_gamma   90.00
#
_symmetry.space_group_name_H-M   'P 1'
#
loop_
_entity.id
_entity.type
_entity.pdbx_description
1 polymer ?
#
loop_
_entity_poly.entity_id
_entity_poly.type
_entity_poly.pdbx_seq_one_letter_code
_entity_poly.pdbx_strand_id
1 'polypeptide(L)'
;MSRLLVPLVCAAALAACDSDSDREVALRFAPVVGDQPFACGEDFDGIGSGASTVTPLDFRMYVHEVALLRSSGERVPVAIRDDGQWQSEGLVLLDFEDGSGACMTGSPATNFEVRGNVPDHGDYVGVEFIVGVPHEQNHLDGAIAPAPLNAQGMWWTWQGGYKYVRLDMRPSTQSEFFYHLGATNCDGSVQDGFECAYANLPSVRIDGFDPGRDTIVVDAAKILAGVDVDHVPDGVKDTLPGCMAFPGDPECPAMMAPLGLRFEDNAPAGVQTVFSARARGGE
;
A
#
# COMPACT_ATOMS: atom_id res chain seq x y z
N MET A 1 -63.68 -55.93 -7.04
CA MET A 1 -62.26 -55.66 -6.69
C MET A 1 -61.87 -54.36 -7.40
N SER A 2 -62.11 -53.22 -6.74
CA SER A 2 -61.77 -51.90 -7.23
C SER A 2 -60.36 -51.51 -6.71
N ARG A 3 -59.42 -51.26 -7.60
CA ARG A 3 -58.11 -50.77 -7.26
C ARG A 3 -58.11 -49.21 -7.29
N LEU A 4 -57.93 -48.59 -6.16
CA LEU A 4 -57.67 -47.15 -6.06
C LEU A 4 -56.21 -46.86 -6.51
N LEU A 5 -56.08 -46.04 -7.54
CA LEU A 5 -54.82 -45.42 -7.94
C LEU A 5 -54.64 -44.12 -7.11
N VAL A 6 -53.57 -44.05 -6.32
CA VAL A 6 -53.15 -42.84 -5.62
C VAL A 6 -52.13 -42.11 -6.54
N PRO A 7 -52.37 -40.85 -6.91
CA PRO A 7 -51.37 -40.12 -7.67
C PRO A 7 -50.20 -39.65 -6.75
N LEU A 8 -48.98 -40.00 -7.14
CA LEU A 8 -47.75 -39.54 -6.54
C LEU A 8 -47.46 -38.11 -7.05
N VAL A 9 -47.68 -37.11 -6.22
CA VAL A 9 -47.29 -35.73 -6.51
C VAL A 9 -45.80 -35.59 -6.22
N CYS A 10 -44.96 -35.55 -7.27
CA CYS A 10 -43.56 -35.15 -7.16
C CYS A 10 -43.49 -33.63 -6.99
N ALA A 11 -43.22 -33.15 -5.79
CA ALA A 11 -42.85 -31.79 -5.55
C ALA A 11 -41.38 -31.59 -6.04
N ALA A 12 -41.23 -30.96 -7.19
CA ALA A 12 -39.91 -30.47 -7.63
C ALA A 12 -39.49 -29.27 -6.72
N ALA A 13 -38.54 -29.50 -5.82
CA ALA A 13 -37.88 -28.43 -5.13
C ALA A 13 -37.01 -27.69 -6.16
N LEU A 14 -37.42 -26.51 -6.56
CA LEU A 14 -36.59 -25.54 -7.24
C LEU A 14 -35.52 -25.07 -6.23
N ALA A 15 -34.34 -25.66 -6.29
CA ALA A 15 -33.17 -25.05 -5.70
C ALA A 15 -32.90 -23.75 -6.47
N ALA A 16 -33.26 -22.61 -5.88
CA ALA A 16 -32.77 -21.34 -6.34
C ALA A 16 -31.23 -21.38 -6.13
N CYS A 17 -30.48 -21.57 -7.21
CA CYS A 17 -29.09 -21.17 -7.24
C CYS A 17 -29.11 -19.64 -7.13
N ASP A 18 -28.87 -19.10 -5.92
CA ASP A 18 -28.40 -17.75 -5.79
C ASP A 18 -27.07 -17.72 -6.57
N SER A 19 -27.12 -17.18 -7.79
CA SER A 19 -25.90 -16.83 -8.50
C SER A 19 -25.34 -15.63 -7.73
N ASP A 20 -24.38 -15.87 -6.83
CA ASP A 20 -23.54 -14.82 -6.29
C ASP A 20 -22.92 -14.10 -7.50
N SER A 21 -23.52 -12.99 -7.89
CA SER A 21 -22.95 -12.13 -8.91
C SER A 21 -21.86 -11.29 -8.24
N ASP A 22 -20.70 -11.22 -8.87
CA ASP A 22 -19.64 -10.30 -8.44
C ASP A 22 -19.89 -8.93 -9.06
N ARG A 23 -19.54 -7.88 -8.32
CA ARG A 23 -19.46 -6.52 -8.83
C ARG A 23 -18.02 -6.03 -8.86
N GLU A 24 -17.70 -5.23 -9.87
CA GLU A 24 -16.42 -4.55 -9.97
C GLU A 24 -16.35 -3.44 -8.91
N VAL A 25 -15.19 -3.32 -8.26
CA VAL A 25 -14.85 -2.22 -7.36
C VAL A 25 -13.54 -1.58 -7.79
N ALA A 26 -13.47 -0.25 -7.65
CA ALA A 26 -12.26 0.53 -7.81
C ALA A 26 -12.03 1.35 -6.53
N LEU A 27 -11.05 0.94 -5.75
CA LEU A 27 -10.65 1.66 -4.53
C LEU A 27 -9.67 2.73 -4.92
N ARG A 28 -10.09 4.00 -4.82
CA ARG A 28 -9.27 5.14 -5.22
C ARG A 28 -8.38 5.61 -4.08
N PHE A 29 -7.14 5.94 -4.42
CA PHE A 29 -6.17 6.54 -3.52
C PHE A 29 -5.91 7.99 -3.94
N ALA A 30 -5.75 8.87 -2.98
CA ALA A 30 -5.40 10.27 -3.17
C ALA A 30 -4.16 10.59 -2.34
N PRO A 31 -2.98 10.64 -2.96
CA PRO A 31 -1.76 11.05 -2.29
C PRO A 31 -1.84 12.54 -1.98
N VAL A 32 -1.43 12.92 -0.77
CA VAL A 32 -1.33 14.31 -0.34
C VAL A 32 -0.03 14.55 0.43
N VAL A 33 0.36 15.81 0.53
CA VAL A 33 1.39 16.29 1.43
C VAL A 33 0.72 17.31 2.36
N GLY A 34 0.31 16.85 3.55
CA GLY A 34 -0.58 17.62 4.42
C GLY A 34 -1.96 17.83 3.80
N ASP A 35 -2.35 19.07 3.59
CA ASP A 35 -3.65 19.40 3.01
C ASP A 35 -3.65 19.55 1.48
N GLN A 36 -2.49 19.44 0.84
CA GLN A 36 -2.32 19.70 -0.60
C GLN A 36 -2.19 18.37 -1.37
N PRO A 37 -2.78 18.25 -2.58
CA PRO A 37 -2.53 17.10 -3.43
C PRO A 37 -1.04 16.94 -3.73
N PHE A 38 -0.53 15.71 -3.69
CA PHE A 38 0.84 15.41 -4.12
C PHE A 38 1.01 15.77 -5.61
N ALA A 39 2.08 16.45 -5.92
CA ALA A 39 2.44 16.77 -7.29
C ALA A 39 3.97 16.84 -7.44
N CYS A 40 4.49 16.24 -8.51
CA CYS A 40 5.88 16.33 -8.87
C CYS A 40 6.25 17.77 -9.27
N GLY A 41 7.35 18.29 -8.71
CA GLY A 41 7.84 19.64 -9.05
C GLY A 41 7.17 20.81 -8.31
N GLU A 42 6.22 20.54 -7.43
CA GLU A 42 5.66 21.53 -6.51
C GLU A 42 6.43 21.49 -5.19
N ASP A 43 6.54 22.66 -4.54
CA ASP A 43 7.15 22.78 -3.23
C ASP A 43 6.08 22.77 -2.15
N PHE A 44 6.34 22.04 -1.07
CA PHE A 44 5.46 21.91 0.09
C PHE A 44 6.16 22.44 1.34
N ASP A 45 5.55 23.41 1.99
CA ASP A 45 6.08 24.07 3.18
C ASP A 45 5.60 23.40 4.48
N GLY A 46 6.39 23.57 5.55
CA GLY A 46 5.99 23.16 6.89
C GLY A 46 6.10 21.65 7.13
N ILE A 47 6.96 20.96 6.40
CA ILE A 47 7.13 19.50 6.46
C ILE A 47 8.18 19.10 7.47
N GLY A 48 7.89 18.00 8.19
CA GLY A 48 8.78 17.50 9.25
C GLY A 48 8.76 18.34 10.52
N SER A 49 9.56 17.96 11.50
CA SER A 49 9.66 18.67 12.79
C SER A 49 10.39 20.03 12.66
N GLY A 50 11.19 20.21 11.61
CA GLY A 50 11.86 21.45 11.27
C GLY A 50 10.98 22.45 10.49
N ALA A 51 9.76 22.07 10.10
CA ALA A 51 8.87 22.86 9.25
C ALA A 51 9.54 23.30 7.93
N SER A 52 10.21 22.35 7.29
CA SER A 52 11.02 22.56 6.09
C SER A 52 10.17 22.69 4.83
N THR A 53 10.73 23.27 3.79
CA THR A 53 10.17 23.20 2.42
C THR A 53 10.76 21.99 1.72
N VAL A 54 9.93 21.14 1.12
CA VAL A 54 10.34 19.93 0.39
C VAL A 54 9.73 19.89 -1.01
N THR A 55 10.48 19.37 -1.97
CA THR A 55 10.01 19.03 -3.32
C THR A 55 9.97 17.52 -3.48
N PRO A 56 8.84 16.89 -3.85
CA PRO A 56 8.78 15.45 -4.11
C PRO A 56 9.66 15.01 -5.28
N LEU A 57 10.30 13.85 -5.12
CA LEU A 57 11.11 13.18 -6.15
C LEU A 57 10.52 11.83 -6.58
N ASP A 58 9.79 11.16 -5.68
CA ASP A 58 9.13 9.87 -5.93
C ASP A 58 8.08 9.61 -4.85
N PHE A 59 6.95 8.97 -5.22
CA PHE A 59 6.00 8.43 -4.27
C PHE A 59 5.29 7.24 -4.87
N ARG A 60 5.72 6.05 -4.46
CA ARG A 60 5.16 4.76 -4.88
C ARG A 60 5.03 3.82 -3.71
N MET A 61 4.05 2.90 -3.76
CA MET A 61 3.90 1.85 -2.76
C MET A 61 3.21 0.61 -3.30
N TYR A 62 3.57 -0.54 -2.74
CA TYR A 62 2.83 -1.78 -2.97
C TYR A 62 1.75 -1.97 -1.91
N VAL A 63 0.62 -2.56 -2.33
CA VAL A 63 -0.43 -3.02 -1.42
C VAL A 63 -0.90 -4.42 -1.82
N HIS A 64 -1.27 -5.22 -0.83
CA HIS A 64 -1.79 -6.57 -1.03
C HIS A 64 -2.82 -6.93 0.06
N GLU A 65 -3.39 -8.12 0.00
CA GLU A 65 -4.44 -8.59 0.91
C GLU A 65 -5.60 -7.59 1.09
N VAL A 66 -5.97 -6.92 0.01
CA VAL A 66 -7.04 -5.93 0.03
C VAL A 66 -8.38 -6.58 0.28
N ALA A 67 -9.14 -6.06 1.24
CA ALA A 67 -10.46 -6.55 1.59
C ALA A 67 -11.41 -5.41 1.94
N LEU A 68 -12.69 -5.61 1.69
CA LEU A 68 -13.76 -4.76 2.20
C LEU A 68 -14.35 -5.35 3.46
N LEU A 69 -14.86 -4.50 4.34
CA LEU A 69 -15.46 -4.88 5.60
C LEU A 69 -16.98 -4.66 5.54
N ARG A 70 -17.74 -5.67 5.92
CA ARG A 70 -19.19 -5.53 6.12
C ARG A 70 -19.52 -4.93 7.48
N SER A 71 -20.72 -4.43 7.63
CA SER A 71 -21.25 -3.95 8.93
C SER A 71 -21.29 -5.04 10.01
N SER A 72 -21.29 -6.32 9.62
CA SER A 72 -21.14 -7.47 10.51
C SER A 72 -19.73 -7.64 11.07
N GLY A 73 -18.74 -6.96 10.52
CA GLY A 73 -17.32 -7.18 10.77
C GLY A 73 -16.67 -8.26 9.89
N GLU A 74 -17.44 -8.88 9.00
CA GLU A 74 -16.92 -9.85 8.03
C GLU A 74 -15.93 -9.18 7.08
N ARG A 75 -14.77 -9.80 6.90
CA ARG A 75 -13.73 -9.41 5.94
C ARG A 75 -13.97 -10.13 4.61
N VAL A 76 -14.20 -9.36 3.55
CA VAL A 76 -14.47 -9.87 2.21
C VAL A 76 -13.29 -9.51 1.31
N PRO A 77 -12.44 -10.47 0.92
CA PRO A 77 -11.32 -10.21 0.03
C PRO A 77 -11.76 -9.61 -1.31
N VAL A 78 -11.02 -8.63 -1.79
CA VAL A 78 -11.15 -8.13 -3.16
C VAL A 78 -10.37 -9.06 -4.08
N ALA A 79 -11.07 -9.72 -5.00
CA ALA A 79 -10.43 -10.50 -6.05
C ALA A 79 -9.75 -9.53 -7.03
N ILE A 80 -8.47 -9.25 -6.80
CA ILE A 80 -7.68 -8.31 -7.62
C ILE A 80 -7.65 -8.79 -9.06
N ARG A 81 -7.92 -7.88 -9.99
CA ARG A 81 -7.90 -8.16 -11.42
C ARG A 81 -6.52 -7.87 -12.00
N ASP A 82 -5.91 -8.88 -12.61
CA ASP A 82 -4.66 -8.70 -13.31
C ASP A 82 -4.84 -7.77 -14.52
N ASP A 83 -3.99 -6.76 -14.63
CA ASP A 83 -4.02 -5.81 -15.75
C ASP A 83 -2.72 -5.81 -16.57
N GLY A 84 -1.74 -6.60 -16.13
CA GLY A 84 -0.45 -6.76 -16.81
C GLY A 84 0.52 -5.58 -16.63
N GLN A 85 0.17 -4.59 -15.82
CA GLN A 85 0.99 -3.41 -15.57
C GLN A 85 1.08 -3.05 -14.08
N TRP A 86 -0.06 -2.84 -13.43
CA TRP A 86 -0.14 -2.31 -12.08
C TRP A 86 -0.55 -3.33 -11.03
N GLN A 87 -1.23 -4.37 -11.46
CA GLN A 87 -1.76 -5.39 -10.56
C GLN A 87 -1.67 -6.79 -11.17
N SER A 88 -1.18 -7.72 -10.35
CA SER A 88 -1.13 -9.14 -10.66
C SER A 88 -0.97 -9.97 -9.40
N GLU A 89 -1.53 -11.17 -9.39
CA GLU A 89 -1.41 -12.15 -8.30
C GLU A 89 -1.71 -11.59 -6.90
N GLY A 90 -2.71 -10.70 -6.80
CA GLY A 90 -3.12 -10.08 -5.54
C GLY A 90 -2.26 -8.92 -5.07
N LEU A 91 -1.20 -8.58 -5.80
CA LEU A 91 -0.31 -7.45 -5.53
C LEU A 91 -0.66 -6.28 -6.44
N VAL A 92 -0.63 -5.06 -5.89
CA VAL A 92 -0.87 -3.81 -6.64
C VAL A 92 0.24 -2.82 -6.35
N LEU A 93 0.80 -2.22 -7.40
CA LEU A 93 1.64 -1.03 -7.31
C LEU A 93 0.78 0.22 -7.47
N LEU A 94 0.73 1.04 -6.44
CA LEU A 94 0.25 2.42 -6.51
C LEU A 94 1.43 3.30 -6.89
N ASP A 95 1.27 4.06 -7.99
CA ASP A 95 2.31 4.91 -8.55
C ASP A 95 1.76 6.33 -8.69
N PHE A 96 2.21 7.23 -7.84
CA PHE A 96 1.69 8.59 -7.75
C PHE A 96 2.58 9.63 -8.44
N GLU A 97 3.79 9.22 -8.83
CA GLU A 97 4.70 10.10 -9.56
C GLU A 97 4.50 9.94 -11.07
N ASP A 98 4.62 11.01 -11.84
CA ASP A 98 4.29 11.06 -13.27
C ASP A 98 5.51 11.33 -14.17
N GLY A 99 6.72 11.22 -13.61
CA GLY A 99 7.97 11.51 -14.32
C GLY A 99 8.18 12.98 -14.68
N SER A 100 7.31 13.88 -14.22
CA SER A 100 7.45 15.32 -14.48
C SER A 100 8.25 16.05 -13.39
N GLY A 101 8.56 17.30 -13.61
CA GLY A 101 9.19 18.17 -12.63
C GLY A 101 10.47 17.57 -12.03
N ALA A 102 10.47 17.33 -10.73
CA ALA A 102 11.59 16.75 -10.01
C ALA A 102 11.55 15.21 -9.94
N CYS A 103 10.44 14.57 -10.31
CA CYS A 103 10.27 13.10 -10.34
C CYS A 103 10.93 12.46 -11.58
N MET A 104 12.18 12.78 -11.84
CA MET A 104 12.86 12.43 -13.10
C MET A 104 13.24 10.96 -13.25
N THR A 105 13.11 10.15 -12.18
CA THR A 105 13.42 8.71 -12.20
C THR A 105 12.20 7.84 -12.47
N GLY A 106 11.03 8.43 -12.58
CA GLY A 106 9.77 7.76 -12.79
C GLY A 106 9.33 7.65 -14.23
N SER A 107 8.05 7.43 -14.43
CA SER A 107 7.43 7.32 -15.76
C SER A 107 6.17 8.17 -15.84
N PRO A 108 5.74 8.58 -17.06
CA PRO A 108 4.48 9.32 -17.20
C PRO A 108 3.22 8.53 -16.85
N ALA A 109 3.33 7.22 -16.70
CA ALA A 109 2.22 6.36 -16.38
C ALA A 109 2.05 6.26 -14.85
N THR A 110 0.84 6.47 -14.36
CA THR A 110 0.49 6.48 -12.94
C THR A 110 -0.61 5.47 -12.61
N ASN A 111 -0.71 5.07 -11.36
CA ASN A 111 -1.81 4.26 -10.85
C ASN A 111 -2.28 4.73 -9.47
N PHE A 112 -3.52 5.18 -9.39
CA PHE A 112 -4.18 5.66 -8.16
C PHE A 112 -5.30 4.73 -7.69
N GLU A 113 -5.40 3.51 -8.23
CA GLU A 113 -6.55 2.65 -7.95
C GLU A 113 -6.13 1.20 -7.73
N VAL A 114 -6.87 0.53 -6.84
CA VAL A 114 -6.92 -0.93 -6.75
C VAL A 114 -8.24 -1.38 -7.38
N ARG A 115 -8.16 -2.24 -8.40
CA ARG A 115 -9.33 -2.76 -9.12
C ARG A 115 -9.50 -4.25 -8.92
N GLY A 116 -10.71 -4.66 -8.68
CA GLY A 116 -11.04 -6.07 -8.49
C GLY A 116 -12.53 -6.30 -8.39
N ASN A 117 -12.90 -7.49 -7.98
CA ASN A 117 -14.29 -7.89 -7.82
C ASN A 117 -14.59 -8.29 -6.38
N VAL A 118 -15.82 -8.04 -5.95
CA VAL A 118 -16.38 -8.49 -4.68
C VAL A 118 -17.79 -9.01 -4.90
N PRO A 119 -18.34 -9.88 -4.02
CA PRO A 119 -19.73 -10.28 -4.08
C PRO A 119 -20.68 -9.07 -4.10
N ASP A 120 -21.67 -9.07 -4.98
CA ASP A 120 -22.60 -7.94 -5.22
C ASP A 120 -23.67 -7.78 -4.13
N HIS A 121 -23.62 -8.54 -3.06
CA HIS A 121 -24.58 -8.47 -1.98
C HIS A 121 -23.99 -7.85 -0.71
N GLY A 122 -24.79 -7.05 -0.02
CA GLY A 122 -24.49 -6.40 1.23
C GLY A 122 -23.72 -5.09 1.09
N ASP A 123 -23.74 -4.32 2.18
CA ASP A 123 -23.06 -3.04 2.29
C ASP A 123 -21.64 -3.22 2.80
N TYR A 124 -20.73 -2.48 2.22
CA TYR A 124 -19.35 -2.38 2.67
C TYR A 124 -19.15 -1.05 3.40
N VAL A 125 -18.61 -1.13 4.61
CA VAL A 125 -18.45 0.01 5.53
C VAL A 125 -17.03 0.16 6.05
N GLY A 126 -16.07 -0.44 5.38
CA GLY A 126 -14.67 -0.34 5.74
C GLY A 126 -13.79 -1.00 4.70
N VAL A 127 -12.48 -0.75 4.80
CA VAL A 127 -11.44 -1.33 3.97
C VAL A 127 -10.26 -1.74 4.82
N GLU A 128 -9.63 -2.86 4.46
CA GLU A 128 -8.36 -3.32 5.01
C GLU A 128 -7.40 -3.67 3.89
N PHE A 129 -6.10 -3.44 4.12
CA PHE A 129 -5.02 -3.88 3.24
C PHE A 129 -3.69 -3.88 3.98
N ILE A 130 -2.72 -4.57 3.41
CA ILE A 130 -1.32 -4.54 3.88
C ILE A 130 -0.49 -3.72 2.90
N VAL A 131 0.34 -2.82 3.43
CA VAL A 131 1.33 -2.11 2.62
C VAL A 131 2.59 -2.97 2.52
N GLY A 132 2.97 -3.31 1.30
CA GLY A 132 4.17 -4.09 1.05
C GLY A 132 4.00 -5.17 -0.01
N VAL A 133 5.02 -6.01 -0.12
CA VAL A 133 5.08 -7.16 -1.02
C VAL A 133 4.99 -8.44 -0.18
N PRO A 134 4.15 -9.41 -0.55
CA PRO A 134 4.09 -10.70 0.14
C PRO A 134 5.45 -11.38 0.18
N HIS A 135 5.74 -12.12 1.26
CA HIS A 135 7.04 -12.73 1.49
C HIS A 135 7.51 -13.59 0.31
N GLU A 136 6.62 -14.40 -0.26
CA GLU A 136 6.88 -15.28 -1.39
C GLU A 136 7.23 -14.56 -2.70
N GLN A 137 6.87 -13.28 -2.81
CA GLN A 137 7.16 -12.43 -3.98
C GLN A 137 8.32 -11.46 -3.71
N ASN A 138 8.68 -11.21 -2.45
CA ASN A 138 9.59 -10.14 -2.06
C ASN A 138 11.03 -10.30 -2.57
N HIS A 139 11.46 -11.53 -2.82
CA HIS A 139 12.83 -11.81 -3.25
C HIS A 139 12.94 -12.31 -4.70
N LEU A 140 11.89 -12.06 -5.51
CA LEU A 140 11.95 -12.29 -6.93
C LEU A 140 12.92 -11.31 -7.61
N ASP A 141 13.53 -11.75 -8.72
CA ASP A 141 14.45 -10.92 -9.50
C ASP A 141 13.70 -9.78 -10.19
N GLY A 142 13.90 -8.55 -9.73
CA GLY A 142 13.27 -7.36 -10.30
C GLY A 142 13.57 -7.12 -11.80
N ALA A 143 14.62 -7.75 -12.34
CA ALA A 143 14.94 -7.64 -13.76
C ALA A 143 14.05 -8.51 -14.66
N ILE A 144 13.49 -9.60 -14.12
CA ILE A 144 12.69 -10.58 -14.87
C ILE A 144 11.32 -10.86 -14.25
N ALA A 145 11.05 -10.34 -13.06
CA ALA A 145 9.75 -10.51 -12.41
C ALA A 145 8.64 -9.91 -13.30
N PRO A 146 7.44 -10.51 -13.31
CA PRO A 146 6.30 -9.92 -14.00
C PRO A 146 5.89 -8.60 -13.35
N ALA A 147 5.14 -7.78 -14.08
CA ALA A 147 4.48 -6.62 -13.48
C ALA A 147 3.54 -7.06 -12.34
N PRO A 148 3.44 -6.24 -11.27
CA PRO A 148 4.01 -4.92 -11.07
C PRO A 148 5.43 -4.91 -10.47
N LEU A 149 6.06 -6.08 -10.26
CA LEU A 149 7.36 -6.21 -9.61
C LEU A 149 8.55 -5.77 -10.48
N ASN A 150 8.36 -5.58 -11.77
CA ASN A 150 9.37 -5.06 -12.69
C ASN A 150 9.51 -3.52 -12.68
N ALA A 151 8.87 -2.84 -11.72
CA ALA A 151 8.93 -1.38 -11.61
C ALA A 151 10.34 -0.92 -11.20
N GLN A 152 10.95 -0.07 -12.05
CA GLN A 152 12.29 0.46 -11.79
C GLN A 152 12.32 1.28 -10.50
N GLY A 153 13.41 1.11 -9.74
CA GLY A 153 13.62 1.83 -8.49
C GLY A 153 12.86 1.29 -7.29
N MET A 154 11.97 0.30 -7.47
CA MET A 154 11.24 -0.36 -6.38
C MET A 154 11.92 -1.64 -5.88
N TRP A 155 12.99 -2.08 -6.51
CA TRP A 155 13.78 -3.23 -6.08
C TRP A 155 15.16 -2.78 -5.58
N TRP A 156 15.64 -3.38 -4.50
CA TRP A 156 16.97 -3.13 -3.96
C TRP A 156 17.99 -4.14 -4.48
N THR A 157 17.87 -5.38 -4.00
CA THR A 157 18.76 -6.50 -4.30
C THR A 157 18.01 -7.80 -4.05
N TRP A 158 18.58 -8.93 -4.43
CA TRP A 158 18.04 -10.25 -4.08
C TRP A 158 17.80 -10.42 -2.57
N GLN A 159 18.77 -10.05 -1.75
CA GLN A 159 18.67 -10.18 -0.30
C GLN A 159 17.75 -9.10 0.31
N GLY A 160 17.78 -7.90 -0.21
CA GLY A 160 16.96 -6.79 0.31
C GLY A 160 15.50 -6.83 -0.14
N GLY A 161 15.21 -7.54 -1.26
CA GLY A 161 13.88 -7.57 -1.82
C GLY A 161 13.41 -6.23 -2.39
N TYR A 162 12.12 -5.95 -2.23
CA TYR A 162 11.46 -4.77 -2.77
C TYR A 162 11.29 -3.67 -1.71
N LYS A 163 11.27 -2.42 -2.19
CA LYS A 163 10.76 -1.28 -1.42
C LYS A 163 9.24 -1.37 -1.39
N TYR A 164 8.68 -1.49 -0.21
CA TYR A 164 7.23 -1.52 0.01
C TYR A 164 6.61 -0.13 -0.15
N VAL A 165 7.34 0.87 0.33
CA VAL A 165 7.10 2.29 0.10
C VAL A 165 8.40 2.92 -0.35
N ARG A 166 8.33 3.74 -1.37
CA ARG A 166 9.35 4.67 -1.78
C ARG A 166 8.75 6.07 -1.74
N LEU A 167 9.28 6.90 -0.85
CA LEU A 167 8.95 8.32 -0.74
C LEU A 167 10.27 9.08 -0.71
N ASP A 168 10.61 9.71 -1.82
CA ASP A 168 11.81 10.49 -1.96
C ASP A 168 11.43 11.98 -2.02
N MET A 169 12.10 12.79 -1.22
CA MET A 169 11.89 14.23 -1.14
C MET A 169 13.23 14.96 -1.27
N ARG A 170 13.19 16.18 -1.74
CA ARG A 170 14.32 17.10 -1.72
C ARG A 170 14.01 18.28 -0.80
N PRO A 171 14.56 18.29 0.41
CA PRO A 171 14.50 19.45 1.28
C PRO A 171 15.27 20.65 0.70
N SER A 172 14.94 21.86 1.15
CA SER A 172 15.60 23.09 0.68
C SER A 172 17.09 23.18 1.02
N THR A 173 17.54 22.45 2.04
CA THR A 173 18.92 22.51 2.56
C THR A 173 19.80 21.35 2.15
N GLN A 174 19.22 20.28 1.57
CA GLN A 174 19.98 19.12 1.10
C GLN A 174 19.39 18.54 -0.20
N SER A 175 20.15 17.66 -0.86
CA SER A 175 19.79 17.15 -2.18
C SER A 175 18.65 16.15 -2.18
N GLU A 176 18.56 15.32 -1.12
CA GLU A 176 17.65 14.18 -1.04
C GLU A 176 17.37 13.83 0.42
N PHE A 177 16.16 13.32 0.67
CA PHE A 177 15.75 12.71 1.94
C PHE A 177 14.82 11.55 1.60
N PHE A 178 15.11 10.35 2.10
CA PHE A 178 14.46 9.12 1.67
C PHE A 178 13.58 8.52 2.76
N TYR A 179 12.49 7.92 2.33
CA TYR A 179 11.79 6.91 3.10
C TYR A 179 11.57 5.68 2.24
N HIS A 180 12.37 4.65 2.46
CA HIS A 180 12.27 3.37 1.81
C HIS A 180 11.92 2.29 2.83
N LEU A 181 10.65 1.90 2.88
CA LEU A 181 10.20 0.78 3.68
C LEU A 181 10.39 -0.51 2.92
N GLY A 182 10.77 -1.58 3.58
CA GLY A 182 10.86 -2.94 3.05
C GLY A 182 11.23 -3.92 4.16
N ALA A 183 11.21 -5.22 3.87
CA ALA A 183 11.71 -6.22 4.80
C ALA A 183 13.22 -6.06 4.98
N THR A 184 13.70 -6.27 6.20
CA THR A 184 15.11 -6.07 6.50
C THR A 184 15.69 -7.13 7.43
N ASN A 185 17.03 -7.13 7.55
CA ASN A 185 17.78 -8.16 8.25
C ASN A 185 17.46 -9.56 7.70
N CYS A 186 17.50 -9.66 6.36
CA CYS A 186 17.22 -10.89 5.64
C CYS A 186 18.48 -11.74 5.52
N ASP A 187 18.34 -13.03 5.76
CA ASP A 187 19.39 -14.04 5.59
C ASP A 187 18.89 -15.14 4.64
N GLY A 188 19.80 -15.80 3.96
CA GLY A 188 19.45 -16.85 3.01
C GLY A 188 20.18 -16.76 1.66
N SER A 189 19.64 -17.45 0.68
CA SER A 189 20.18 -17.48 -0.68
C SER A 189 19.06 -17.61 -1.71
N VAL A 190 19.39 -17.32 -2.98
CA VAL A 190 18.46 -17.53 -4.10
C VAL A 190 18.05 -19.02 -4.24
N GLN A 191 18.89 -19.96 -3.80
CA GLN A 191 18.62 -21.39 -3.89
C GLN A 191 17.73 -21.89 -2.73
N ASP A 192 17.95 -21.35 -1.53
CA ASP A 192 17.31 -21.83 -0.29
C ASP A 192 16.13 -20.94 0.15
N GLY A 193 15.94 -19.79 -0.51
CA GLY A 193 15.02 -18.74 -0.09
C GLY A 193 15.67 -17.77 0.89
N PHE A 194 14.92 -16.73 1.24
CA PHE A 194 15.34 -15.70 2.19
C PHE A 194 14.33 -15.63 3.33
N GLU A 195 14.82 -15.39 4.55
CA GLU A 195 14.03 -15.11 5.73
C GLU A 195 14.45 -13.77 6.32
N CYS A 196 13.49 -12.89 6.60
CA CYS A 196 13.76 -11.56 7.12
C CYS A 196 13.32 -11.45 8.58
N ALA A 197 14.20 -10.96 9.44
CA ALA A 197 13.88 -10.78 10.85
C ALA A 197 12.79 -9.71 11.06
N TYR A 198 12.75 -8.70 10.19
CA TYR A 198 11.76 -7.62 10.25
C TYR A 198 10.98 -7.58 8.94
N ALA A 199 9.71 -8.00 9.01
CA ALA A 199 8.80 -8.01 7.86
C ALA A 199 8.37 -6.61 7.44
N ASN A 200 8.26 -5.67 8.40
CA ASN A 200 7.92 -4.26 8.17
C ASN A 200 6.67 -4.05 7.30
N LEU A 201 5.61 -4.83 7.53
CA LEU A 201 4.36 -4.83 6.77
C LEU A 201 3.27 -4.06 7.54
N PRO A 202 3.00 -2.77 7.25
CA PRO A 202 1.90 -2.03 7.86
C PRO A 202 0.55 -2.63 7.50
N SER A 203 -0.26 -2.93 8.51
CA SER A 203 -1.66 -3.29 8.32
C SER A 203 -2.53 -2.05 8.46
N VAL A 204 -3.30 -1.76 7.44
CA VAL A 204 -4.19 -0.60 7.37
C VAL A 204 -5.63 -1.06 7.50
N ARG A 205 -6.37 -0.44 8.42
CA ARG A 205 -7.82 -0.57 8.54
C ARG A 205 -8.44 0.81 8.59
N ILE A 206 -9.48 1.03 7.79
CA ILE A 206 -10.25 2.26 7.75
C ILE A 206 -11.72 1.88 7.91
N ASP A 207 -12.29 2.15 9.07
CA ASP A 207 -13.70 1.97 9.36
C ASP A 207 -14.52 3.14 8.81
N GLY A 208 -15.77 2.91 8.45
CA GLY A 208 -16.66 3.93 7.88
C GLY A 208 -16.40 4.25 6.41
N PHE A 209 -15.52 3.52 5.73
CA PHE A 209 -15.21 3.69 4.32
C PHE A 209 -16.26 3.05 3.41
N ASP A 210 -16.81 3.82 2.48
CA ASP A 210 -17.72 3.37 1.42
C ASP A 210 -16.97 3.38 0.09
N PRO A 211 -16.73 2.21 -0.54
CA PRO A 211 -15.97 2.12 -1.80
C PRO A 211 -16.63 2.86 -2.96
N GLY A 212 -17.93 3.12 -2.89
CA GLY A 212 -18.69 3.86 -3.90
C GLY A 212 -18.57 5.38 -3.77
N ARG A 213 -18.24 5.89 -2.58
CA ARG A 213 -18.29 7.33 -2.27
C ARG A 213 -17.01 7.93 -1.74
N ASP A 214 -16.12 7.10 -1.21
CA ASP A 214 -14.93 7.58 -0.53
C ASP A 214 -13.66 7.32 -1.34
N THR A 215 -12.63 8.05 -0.99
CA THR A 215 -11.26 7.91 -1.47
C THR A 215 -10.35 7.69 -0.28
N ILE A 216 -9.36 6.81 -0.41
CA ILE A 216 -8.33 6.59 0.59
C ILE A 216 -7.26 7.68 0.42
N VAL A 217 -7.16 8.57 1.38
CA VAL A 217 -6.10 9.59 1.41
C VAL A 217 -4.83 8.94 1.94
N VAL A 218 -3.70 9.22 1.29
CA VAL A 218 -2.35 8.80 1.72
C VAL A 218 -1.53 10.06 1.96
N ASP A 219 -1.22 10.36 3.22
CA ASP A 219 -0.57 11.61 3.60
C ASP A 219 0.92 11.43 3.87
N ALA A 220 1.76 11.83 2.90
CA ALA A 220 3.21 11.77 2.99
C ALA A 220 3.77 12.64 4.13
N ALA A 221 3.14 13.78 4.43
CA ALA A 221 3.61 14.65 5.51
C ALA A 221 3.54 13.98 6.88
N LYS A 222 2.60 13.05 7.09
CA LYS A 222 2.50 12.28 8.34
C LYS A 222 3.66 11.31 8.54
N ILE A 223 4.19 10.74 7.44
CA ILE A 223 5.38 9.88 7.50
C ILE A 223 6.58 10.72 7.98
N LEU A 224 6.68 11.96 7.52
CA LEU A 224 7.80 12.86 7.79
C LEU A 224 7.67 13.67 9.09
N ALA A 225 6.50 13.68 9.73
CA ALA A 225 6.15 14.60 10.81
C ALA A 225 7.10 14.55 12.03
N GLY A 226 7.68 13.37 12.30
CA GLY A 226 8.53 13.14 13.48
C GLY A 226 10.02 13.40 13.26
N VAL A 227 10.44 13.77 12.05
CA VAL A 227 11.87 13.97 11.70
C VAL A 227 12.12 15.38 11.19
N ASP A 228 13.33 15.86 11.41
CA ASP A 228 13.83 17.08 10.77
C ASP A 228 14.47 16.69 9.43
N VAL A 229 13.74 16.94 8.35
CA VAL A 229 14.19 16.53 7.00
C VAL A 229 15.38 17.33 6.47
N ASP A 230 15.74 18.45 7.12
CA ASP A 230 16.91 19.26 6.80
C ASP A 230 18.15 18.83 7.62
N HIS A 231 17.97 17.96 8.62
CA HIS A 231 19.03 17.52 9.50
C HIS A 231 19.46 16.08 9.19
N VAL A 232 20.75 15.86 9.12
CA VAL A 232 21.34 14.51 9.13
C VAL A 232 21.91 14.27 10.52
N PRO A 233 21.45 13.26 11.28
CA PRO A 233 21.93 13.01 12.63
C PRO A 233 23.45 12.85 12.70
N ASP A 234 24.07 13.47 13.70
CA ASP A 234 25.50 13.36 13.94
C ASP A 234 25.91 11.91 14.24
N GLY A 235 26.97 11.45 13.61
CA GLY A 235 27.50 10.09 13.82
C GLY A 235 27.04 9.02 12.83
N VAL A 236 26.14 9.35 11.94
CA VAL A 236 25.66 8.43 10.87
C VAL A 236 26.48 8.69 9.60
N LYS A 237 27.73 8.23 9.58
CA LYS A 237 28.66 8.55 8.47
C LYS A 237 28.38 7.82 7.16
N ASP A 238 27.57 6.77 7.19
CA ASP A 238 27.43 5.84 6.05
C ASP A 238 25.96 5.59 5.66
N THR A 239 24.98 6.31 6.22
CA THR A 239 23.58 6.25 5.81
C THR A 239 23.19 7.46 4.98
N LEU A 240 22.33 7.24 4.00
CA LEU A 240 21.66 8.31 3.27
C LEU A 240 20.68 9.02 4.22
N PRO A 241 20.42 10.33 4.05
CA PRO A 241 19.43 11.04 4.86
C PRO A 241 18.05 10.40 4.78
N GLY A 242 17.39 10.20 5.92
CA GLY A 242 16.09 9.56 6.04
C GLY A 242 16.17 8.08 6.44
N CYS A 243 15.06 7.37 6.34
CA CYS A 243 14.94 5.98 6.77
C CYS A 243 14.97 5.02 5.58
N MET A 244 15.93 4.11 5.59
CA MET A 244 16.05 3.01 4.62
C MET A 244 15.62 1.65 5.21
N ALA A 245 14.95 1.66 6.35
CA ALA A 245 14.51 0.50 7.14
C ALA A 245 15.63 -0.44 7.63
N PHE A 246 16.89 -0.13 7.40
CA PHE A 246 18.01 -0.95 7.87
C PHE A 246 18.21 -0.85 9.39
N PRO A 247 18.62 -1.94 10.04
CA PRO A 247 18.86 -1.93 11.49
C PRO A 247 19.83 -0.84 11.92
N GLY A 248 19.49 -0.13 13.00
CA GLY A 248 20.30 0.97 13.55
C GLY A 248 20.10 2.33 12.91
N ASP A 249 19.24 2.43 11.88
CA ASP A 249 18.92 3.71 11.23
C ASP A 249 18.13 4.63 12.19
N PRO A 250 18.69 5.79 12.58
CA PRO A 250 18.13 6.60 13.66
C PRO A 250 16.84 7.35 13.32
N GLU A 251 16.56 7.58 12.03
CA GLU A 251 15.34 8.25 11.58
C GLU A 251 14.14 7.30 11.48
N CYS A 252 14.39 6.00 11.30
CA CYS A 252 13.34 5.00 11.07
C CYS A 252 12.29 4.93 12.19
N PRO A 253 12.61 4.97 13.49
CA PRO A 253 11.58 4.89 14.53
C PRO A 253 10.47 5.94 14.38
N ALA A 254 10.84 7.19 14.07
CA ALA A 254 9.89 8.29 13.93
C ALA A 254 9.06 8.21 12.65
N MET A 255 9.64 7.65 11.56
CA MET A 255 8.98 7.55 10.26
C MET A 255 8.13 6.28 10.12
N MET A 256 8.44 5.21 10.84
CA MET A 256 7.68 3.96 10.83
C MET A 256 6.48 3.99 11.77
N ALA A 257 6.56 4.70 12.88
CA ALA A 257 5.48 4.79 13.87
C ALA A 257 4.14 5.30 13.31
N PRO A 258 4.07 6.30 12.41
CA PRO A 258 2.82 6.73 11.78
C PRO A 258 2.14 5.66 10.92
N LEU A 259 2.89 4.66 10.45
CA LEU A 259 2.36 3.49 9.74
C LEU A 259 1.92 2.37 10.69
N GLY A 260 1.99 2.57 12.01
CA GLY A 260 1.66 1.56 13.00
C GLY A 260 2.75 0.52 13.22
N LEU A 261 3.96 0.77 12.73
CA LEU A 261 5.10 -0.12 12.88
C LEU A 261 6.01 0.31 14.05
N ARG A 262 6.65 -0.68 14.66
CA ARG A 262 7.76 -0.49 15.59
C ARG A 262 9.06 -0.88 14.89
N PHE A 263 10.00 0.04 14.84
CA PHE A 263 11.32 -0.20 14.24
C PHE A 263 12.07 -1.32 14.99
N GLU A 264 12.73 -2.21 14.24
CA GLU A 264 13.43 -3.39 14.75
C GLU A 264 12.56 -4.32 15.62
N ASP A 265 11.27 -4.32 15.36
CA ASP A 265 10.31 -5.16 16.06
C ASP A 265 9.14 -5.45 15.09
N ASN A 266 8.59 -6.65 15.13
CA ASN A 266 7.39 -7.00 14.36
C ASN A 266 6.10 -6.75 15.16
N ALA A 267 6.19 -6.19 16.37
CA ALA A 267 5.03 -5.83 17.16
C ALA A 267 4.37 -4.55 16.65
N PRO A 268 3.02 -4.44 16.70
CA PRO A 268 2.32 -3.21 16.35
C PRO A 268 2.75 -2.04 17.25
N ALA A 269 2.98 -0.86 16.64
CA ALA A 269 3.28 0.38 17.37
C ALA A 269 2.02 1.18 17.75
N GLY A 270 0.85 0.74 17.29
CA GLY A 270 -0.42 1.44 17.49
C GLY A 270 -1.26 1.49 16.22
N VAL A 271 -2.21 2.41 16.18
CA VAL A 271 -3.05 2.62 15.00
C VAL A 271 -2.29 3.52 14.02
N GLN A 272 -2.25 3.12 12.75
CA GLN A 272 -1.67 3.94 11.70
C GLN A 272 -2.44 5.27 11.54
N THR A 273 -1.78 6.33 11.08
CA THR A 273 -2.34 7.66 10.89
C THR A 273 -2.16 8.21 9.48
N VAL A 274 -1.37 7.53 8.64
CA VAL A 274 -1.03 7.93 7.27
C VAL A 274 -2.23 7.82 6.34
N PHE A 275 -3.07 6.79 6.53
CA PHE A 275 -4.21 6.51 5.68
C PHE A 275 -5.52 6.92 6.37
N SER A 276 -6.41 7.55 5.61
CA SER A 276 -7.75 7.94 6.09
C SER A 276 -8.78 7.93 4.96
N ALA A 277 -10.07 7.90 5.28
CA ALA A 277 -11.13 8.06 4.31
C ALA A 277 -11.49 9.55 4.12
N ARG A 278 -11.79 9.93 2.88
CA ARG A 278 -12.35 11.24 2.54
C ARG A 278 -13.47 11.05 1.52
N ALA A 279 -14.65 11.63 1.79
CA ALA A 279 -15.76 11.63 0.83
C ALA A 279 -15.33 12.30 -0.48
N ARG A 280 -15.66 11.69 -1.62
CA ARG A 280 -15.53 12.36 -2.91
C ARG A 280 -16.46 13.56 -2.92
N GLY A 281 -15.94 14.73 -3.20
CA GLY A 281 -16.79 15.89 -3.44
C GLY A 281 -17.78 15.53 -4.55
N GLY A 282 -19.07 15.77 -4.35
CA GLY A 282 -20.05 15.57 -5.41
C GLY A 282 -19.66 16.45 -6.61
N GLU A 283 -19.46 15.81 -7.75
CA GLU A 283 -19.36 16.46 -9.06
C GLU A 283 -20.68 17.14 -9.40
#